data_6f89fe622d2e46d8e0f6472a064ff918
#
_entry.id   6f89fe622d2e46d8e0f6472a064ff918
#
_cell.length_a   1.000
_cell.length_b   1.000
_cell.length_c   1.000
_cell.angle_alpha   90.00
_cell.angle_beta   90.00
_cell.angle_gamma   90.00
#
_symmetry.space_group_name_H-M   'P 1'
#
loop_
_entity.id
_entity.type
_entity.pdbx_description
1 polymer ?
#
loop_
_entity_poly.entity_id
_entity_poly.type
_entity_poly.pdbx_seq_one_letter_code
_entity_poly.pdbx_strand_id
1 'polypeptide(L)'
;GDLQRQPYAAIYTTLGCPYHCSFCCIQAPFKSGENILGYKQQVNSYRFWSPESVINEIDRLVNDYGVRNIKFADEMFVLNNRHVAGICDLIIERNYNLNIWAYARIDTVRPETLDKLKKAGFNWLAFGIEAANERVRNETQKGFVQEQIYETIEAVRSRGINVIGNYIFGLPEDDFDTMKETLDMALNLNCEFANFYCAMAYPGSDLYTQAVAEQWELPATWNGYSQHAV
;
A
#
# COMPACT_ATOMS: atom_id res chain seq x y z
N GLY A 1 15.82 11.06 -13.54
CA GLY A 1 16.59 11.49 -12.44
C GLY A 1 17.57 10.47 -11.94
N ASP A 2 18.44 10.89 -11.09
CA ASP A 2 19.65 10.20 -10.65
C ASP A 2 19.45 9.02 -9.66
N LEU A 3 18.30 8.41 -9.64
CA LEU A 3 18.02 7.25 -8.79
C LEU A 3 18.93 6.03 -9.08
N GLN A 4 19.54 5.98 -10.26
CA GLN A 4 20.32 4.82 -10.71
C GLN A 4 21.67 4.63 -10.00
N ARG A 5 22.15 5.61 -9.25
CA ARG A 5 23.51 5.57 -8.69
C ARG A 5 23.60 5.88 -7.19
N GLN A 6 22.49 6.16 -6.52
CA GLN A 6 22.49 6.41 -5.08
C GLN A 6 22.13 5.13 -4.32
N PRO A 7 22.74 4.88 -3.17
CA PRO A 7 22.33 3.78 -2.33
C PRO A 7 20.83 3.87 -2.02
N TYR A 8 20.13 2.74 -2.16
CA TYR A 8 18.72 2.58 -1.93
C TYR A 8 18.49 1.48 -0.90
N ALA A 9 17.54 1.66 -0.01
CA ALA A 9 17.12 0.64 0.95
C ALA A 9 15.60 0.51 1.00
N ALA A 10 15.14 -0.69 1.28
CA ALA A 10 13.75 -0.96 1.65
C ALA A 10 13.73 -1.44 3.10
N ILE A 11 12.87 -0.85 3.91
CA ILE A 11 12.70 -1.21 5.32
C ILE A 11 11.23 -1.47 5.62
N TYR A 12 10.97 -2.24 6.67
CA TYR A 12 9.64 -2.40 7.25
C TYR A 12 9.59 -1.70 8.61
N THR A 13 8.52 -0.98 8.86
CA THR A 13 8.23 -0.41 10.19
C THR A 13 7.05 -1.11 10.86
N THR A 14 6.27 -1.83 10.04
CA THR A 14 5.11 -2.61 10.46
C THR A 14 5.09 -3.96 9.72
N LEU A 15 4.34 -4.92 10.26
CA LEU A 15 4.03 -6.19 9.62
C LEU A 15 2.53 -6.45 9.69
N GLY A 16 1.98 -6.91 8.57
CA GLY A 16 0.56 -7.21 8.41
C GLY A 16 -0.28 -5.97 8.14
N CYS A 17 -1.56 -6.19 7.95
CA CYS A 17 -2.54 -5.16 7.63
C CYS A 17 -3.85 -5.49 8.34
N PRO A 18 -4.56 -4.51 8.96
CA PRO A 18 -5.83 -4.78 9.63
C PRO A 18 -7.03 -4.91 8.68
N TYR A 19 -6.82 -4.63 7.40
CA TYR A 19 -7.87 -4.72 6.38
C TYR A 19 -7.97 -6.13 5.80
N HIS A 20 -9.16 -6.48 5.31
CA HIS A 20 -9.49 -7.80 4.76
C HIS A 20 -9.94 -7.69 3.29
N CYS A 21 -9.17 -6.97 2.47
CA CYS A 21 -9.48 -6.85 1.05
C CYS A 21 -9.56 -8.23 0.40
N SER A 22 -10.64 -8.50 -0.35
CA SER A 22 -10.97 -9.83 -0.87
C SER A 22 -9.88 -10.44 -1.77
N PHE A 23 -9.18 -9.62 -2.53
CA PHE A 23 -8.09 -10.04 -3.44
C PHE A 23 -6.73 -10.20 -2.72
N CYS A 24 -6.60 -9.74 -1.47
CA CYS A 24 -5.32 -9.62 -0.79
C CYS A 24 -5.01 -10.86 0.06
N CYS A 25 -3.80 -11.41 -0.08
CA CYS A 25 -3.35 -12.57 0.68
C CYS A 25 -2.46 -12.23 1.88
N ILE A 26 -2.27 -10.94 2.21
CA ILE A 26 -1.33 -10.53 3.28
C ILE A 26 -1.68 -11.09 4.66
N GLN A 27 -2.93 -11.40 4.90
CA GLN A 27 -3.40 -11.97 6.16
C GLN A 27 -3.15 -13.50 6.26
N ALA A 28 -2.98 -14.19 5.14
CA ALA A 28 -2.93 -15.64 5.10
C ALA A 28 -1.83 -16.26 5.99
N PRO A 29 -0.58 -15.76 6.00
CA PRO A 29 0.49 -16.35 6.83
C PRO A 29 0.21 -16.23 8.33
N PHE A 30 -0.55 -15.23 8.75
CA PHE A 30 -0.84 -14.94 10.14
C PHE A 30 -2.07 -15.69 10.63
N LYS A 31 -3.12 -15.79 9.81
CA LYS A 31 -4.36 -16.51 10.15
C LYS A 31 -4.10 -17.98 10.49
N SER A 32 -3.22 -18.65 9.78
CA SER A 32 -2.89 -20.05 10.05
C SER A 32 -2.25 -20.26 11.42
N GLY A 33 -1.27 -19.42 11.78
CA GLY A 33 -0.62 -19.48 13.08
C GLY A 33 -1.55 -19.06 14.23
N GLU A 34 -2.39 -18.08 14.01
CA GLU A 34 -3.38 -17.63 14.98
C GLU A 34 -4.44 -18.69 15.26
N ASN A 35 -4.92 -19.38 14.25
CA ASN A 35 -5.84 -20.52 14.39
C ASN A 35 -5.22 -21.66 15.22
N ILE A 36 -3.95 -21.99 14.95
CA ILE A 36 -3.20 -23.03 15.70
C ILE A 36 -3.07 -22.63 17.17
N LEU A 37 -2.85 -21.34 17.46
CA LEU A 37 -2.72 -20.80 18.82
C LEU A 37 -4.07 -20.54 19.49
N GLY A 38 -5.20 -20.82 18.83
CA GLY A 38 -6.53 -20.63 19.36
C GLY A 38 -7.00 -19.17 19.47
N TYR A 39 -6.35 -18.26 18.74
CA TYR A 39 -6.82 -16.87 18.67
C TYR A 39 -8.10 -16.78 17.84
N LYS A 40 -8.95 -15.82 18.18
CA LYS A 40 -10.17 -15.56 17.41
C LYS A 40 -9.81 -15.10 15.99
N GLN A 41 -10.56 -15.55 14.98
CA GLN A 41 -10.35 -15.22 13.56
C GLN A 41 -10.31 -13.71 13.25
N GLN A 42 -10.78 -12.87 14.14
CA GLN A 42 -10.83 -11.41 14.01
C GLN A 42 -9.64 -10.68 14.67
N VAL A 43 -8.68 -11.41 15.23
CA VAL A 43 -7.50 -10.78 15.81
C VAL A 43 -6.61 -10.28 14.67
N ASN A 44 -6.33 -8.99 14.68
CA ASN A 44 -5.44 -8.38 13.70
C ASN A 44 -3.99 -8.68 14.03
N SER A 45 -3.27 -9.24 13.07
CA SER A 45 -1.83 -9.45 13.18
C SER A 45 -1.01 -8.21 12.82
N TYR A 46 -1.60 -7.02 12.93
CA TYR A 46 -0.89 -5.78 12.68
C TYR A 46 0.07 -5.46 13.83
N ARG A 47 1.35 -5.47 13.54
CA ARG A 47 2.44 -5.26 14.50
C ARG A 47 3.37 -4.18 13.99
N PHE A 48 4.00 -3.44 14.87
CA PHE A 48 4.92 -2.36 14.52
C PHE A 48 6.12 -2.31 15.49
N TRP A 49 7.26 -1.91 14.95
CA TRP A 49 8.44 -1.59 15.73
C TRP A 49 8.27 -0.21 16.38
N SER A 50 9.00 0.03 17.47
CA SER A 50 9.00 1.36 18.05
C SER A 50 9.64 2.38 17.09
N PRO A 51 9.23 3.66 17.13
CA PRO A 51 9.87 4.71 16.33
C PRO A 51 11.38 4.79 16.56
N GLU A 52 11.84 4.52 17.80
CA GLU A 52 13.26 4.50 18.16
C GLU A 52 14.01 3.35 17.47
N SER A 53 13.39 2.17 17.34
CA SER A 53 13.99 1.06 16.60
C SER A 53 14.11 1.39 15.11
N VAL A 54 13.09 2.01 14.55
CA VAL A 54 13.07 2.41 13.14
C VAL A 54 14.14 3.48 12.85
N ILE A 55 14.23 4.51 13.69
CA ILE A 55 15.22 5.56 13.45
C ILE A 55 16.66 5.05 13.61
N ASN A 56 16.92 4.11 14.54
CA ASN A 56 18.23 3.50 14.67
C ASN A 56 18.64 2.74 13.41
N GLU A 57 17.71 2.08 12.72
CA GLU A 57 17.97 1.43 11.43
C GLU A 57 18.25 2.47 10.35
N ILE A 58 17.46 3.54 10.27
CA ILE A 58 17.68 4.64 9.34
C ILE A 58 19.02 5.32 9.60
N ASP A 59 19.40 5.57 10.87
CA ASP A 59 20.67 6.17 11.26
C ASP A 59 21.85 5.35 10.69
N ARG A 60 21.81 4.01 10.79
CA ARG A 60 22.81 3.13 10.20
C ARG A 60 22.84 3.19 8.67
N LEU A 61 21.66 3.12 8.04
CA LEU A 61 21.56 3.20 6.57
C LEU A 61 22.15 4.51 6.04
N VAL A 62 21.88 5.62 6.72
CA VAL A 62 22.37 6.94 6.32
C VAL A 62 23.84 7.12 6.59
N ASN A 63 24.31 6.80 7.82
CA ASN A 63 25.65 7.13 8.27
C ASN A 63 26.70 6.12 7.78
N ASP A 64 26.35 4.82 7.76
CA ASP A 64 27.30 3.76 7.41
C ASP A 64 27.29 3.47 5.89
N TYR A 65 26.13 3.62 5.23
CA TYR A 65 25.96 3.25 3.82
C TYR A 65 25.61 4.42 2.89
N GLY A 66 25.43 5.62 3.42
CA GLY A 66 25.13 6.80 2.61
C GLY A 66 23.74 6.77 1.94
N VAL A 67 22.82 5.94 2.45
CA VAL A 67 21.46 5.82 1.88
C VAL A 67 20.70 7.12 2.03
N ARG A 68 20.03 7.55 0.94
CA ARG A 68 19.14 8.73 0.92
C ARG A 68 17.76 8.41 0.36
N ASN A 69 17.63 7.31 -0.39
CA ASN A 69 16.38 6.85 -0.96
C ASN A 69 15.89 5.63 -0.18
N ILE A 70 14.74 5.74 0.47
CA ILE A 70 14.19 4.67 1.32
C ILE A 70 12.75 4.36 0.90
N LYS A 71 12.49 3.08 0.67
CA LYS A 71 11.13 2.55 0.57
C LYS A 71 10.69 2.07 1.95
N PHE A 72 9.58 2.60 2.45
CA PHE A 72 8.86 1.97 3.54
C PHE A 72 7.95 0.90 2.94
N ALA A 73 8.39 -0.36 3.07
CA ALA A 73 7.78 -1.51 2.39
C ALA A 73 6.61 -2.11 3.19
N ASP A 74 6.16 -1.40 4.21
CA ASP A 74 4.95 -1.76 4.97
C ASP A 74 3.76 -1.93 4.02
N GLU A 75 2.91 -2.90 4.26
CA GLU A 75 1.65 -3.07 3.53
C GLU A 75 0.73 -1.85 3.70
N MET A 76 0.85 -1.18 4.85
CA MET A 76 0.08 0.02 5.19
C MET A 76 0.84 0.87 6.21
N PHE A 77 1.71 1.75 5.74
CA PHE A 77 2.45 2.65 6.64
C PHE A 77 1.57 3.75 7.23
N VAL A 78 0.81 4.45 6.37
CA VAL A 78 -0.02 5.58 6.80
C VAL A 78 -1.34 5.08 7.39
N LEU A 79 -1.28 4.52 8.58
CA LEU A 79 -2.44 3.98 9.29
C LEU A 79 -2.49 4.44 10.75
N ASN A 80 -1.47 4.13 11.53
CA ASN A 80 -1.40 4.50 12.94
C ASN A 80 -0.73 5.87 13.09
N ASN A 81 -1.52 6.92 13.31
CA ASN A 81 -1.03 8.29 13.38
C ASN A 81 0.06 8.49 14.44
N ARG A 82 -0.02 7.80 15.59
CA ARG A 82 0.99 7.90 16.65
C ARG A 82 2.33 7.32 16.19
N HIS A 83 2.29 6.16 15.54
CA HIS A 83 3.47 5.51 14.98
C HIS A 83 4.11 6.36 13.87
N VAL A 84 3.30 6.79 12.90
CA VAL A 84 3.73 7.65 11.80
C VAL A 84 4.35 8.95 12.33
N ALA A 85 3.65 9.63 13.24
CA ALA A 85 4.13 10.88 13.81
C ALA A 85 5.46 10.71 14.57
N GLY A 86 5.58 9.65 15.38
CA GLY A 86 6.81 9.37 16.13
C GLY A 86 8.02 9.13 15.22
N ILE A 87 7.85 8.36 14.13
CA ILE A 87 8.93 8.14 13.14
C ILE A 87 9.27 9.46 12.42
N CYS A 88 8.26 10.19 11.96
CA CYS A 88 8.47 11.47 11.27
C CYS A 88 9.22 12.48 12.16
N ASP A 89 8.85 12.60 13.45
CA ASP A 89 9.50 13.52 14.37
C ASP A 89 10.99 13.21 14.52
N LEU A 90 11.34 11.92 14.66
CA LEU A 90 12.74 11.49 14.75
C LEU A 90 13.51 11.72 13.45
N ILE A 91 12.91 11.49 12.28
CA ILE A 91 13.54 11.77 10.99
C ILE A 91 13.77 13.28 10.81
N ILE A 92 12.79 14.11 11.18
CA ILE A 92 12.90 15.57 11.11
C ILE A 92 14.04 16.07 12.02
N GLU A 93 14.13 15.54 13.24
CA GLU A 93 15.21 15.86 14.19
C GLU A 93 16.59 15.55 13.60
N ARG A 94 16.75 14.44 12.87
CA ARG A 94 18.00 14.04 12.21
C ARG A 94 18.38 14.92 11.01
N ASN A 95 17.41 15.55 10.37
CA ASN A 95 17.61 16.41 9.19
C ASN A 95 18.44 15.77 8.06
N TYR A 96 18.16 14.52 7.73
CA TYR A 96 18.95 13.72 6.79
C TYR A 96 18.72 14.02 5.32
N ASN A 97 17.75 14.85 4.97
CA ASN A 97 17.34 15.11 3.58
C ASN A 97 17.05 13.82 2.80
N LEU A 98 16.13 13.01 3.31
CA LEU A 98 15.75 11.74 2.72
C LEU A 98 14.71 11.93 1.61
N ASN A 99 14.71 10.99 0.66
CA ASN A 99 13.66 10.78 -0.32
C ASN A 99 12.97 9.46 0.01
N ILE A 100 11.78 9.53 0.60
CA ILE A 100 11.05 8.37 1.11
C ILE A 100 9.76 8.19 0.33
N TRP A 101 9.38 6.93 0.08
CA TRP A 101 8.06 6.59 -0.37
C TRP A 101 7.43 5.46 0.47
N ALA A 102 6.10 5.49 0.61
CA ALA A 102 5.35 4.55 1.43
C ALA A 102 3.97 4.28 0.84
N TYR A 103 3.32 3.22 1.32
CA TYR A 103 1.92 2.91 0.98
C TYR A 103 0.95 3.60 1.93
N ALA A 104 -0.17 4.06 1.37
CA ALA A 104 -1.30 4.66 2.06
C ALA A 104 -2.64 4.20 1.46
N ARG A 105 -3.72 4.34 2.23
CA ARG A 105 -5.09 4.22 1.72
C ARG A 105 -5.75 5.60 1.67
N ILE A 106 -6.72 5.73 0.78
CA ILE A 106 -7.49 6.97 0.64
C ILE A 106 -8.12 7.40 1.97
N ASP A 107 -8.67 6.46 2.72
CA ASP A 107 -9.40 6.68 3.97
C ASP A 107 -8.51 6.76 5.23
N THR A 108 -7.19 6.61 5.10
CA THR A 108 -6.28 6.68 6.26
C THR A 108 -5.48 7.98 6.33
N VAL A 109 -5.48 8.75 5.27
CA VAL A 109 -4.70 10.00 5.18
C VAL A 109 -5.43 11.16 5.86
N ARG A 110 -4.69 11.92 6.67
CA ARG A 110 -5.19 13.13 7.34
C ARG A 110 -4.30 14.33 7.00
N PRO A 111 -4.86 15.55 6.87
CA PRO A 111 -4.09 16.74 6.52
C PRO A 111 -2.88 16.98 7.40
N GLU A 112 -3.05 16.88 8.73
CA GLU A 112 -1.97 17.05 9.70
C GLU A 112 -0.85 16.02 9.57
N THR A 113 -1.20 14.78 9.17
CA THR A 113 -0.23 13.71 8.91
C THR A 113 0.58 14.01 7.64
N LEU A 114 -0.05 14.52 6.59
CA LEU A 114 0.61 14.87 5.33
C LEU A 114 1.69 15.94 5.52
N ASP A 115 1.40 17.00 6.28
CA ASP A 115 2.37 18.06 6.55
C ASP A 115 3.62 17.52 7.26
N LYS A 116 3.41 16.58 8.19
CA LYS A 116 4.50 15.93 8.92
C LYS A 116 5.28 14.97 8.04
N LEU A 117 4.60 14.15 7.23
CA LEU A 117 5.22 13.26 6.24
C LEU A 117 6.12 14.05 5.28
N LYS A 118 5.62 15.16 4.73
CA LYS A 118 6.41 15.99 3.81
C LYS A 118 7.67 16.53 4.47
N LYS A 119 7.57 17.06 5.69
CA LYS A 119 8.72 17.56 6.45
C LYS A 119 9.75 16.47 6.74
N ALA A 120 9.33 15.24 6.96
CA ALA A 120 10.21 14.08 7.18
C ALA A 120 10.88 13.55 5.90
N GLY A 121 10.50 14.07 4.71
CA GLY A 121 11.09 13.65 3.44
C GLY A 121 10.29 12.57 2.70
N PHE A 122 9.03 12.31 3.08
CA PHE A 122 8.13 11.51 2.28
C PHE A 122 7.71 12.30 1.05
N ASN A 123 8.34 12.02 -0.06
CA ASN A 123 8.09 12.69 -1.34
C ASN A 123 7.12 11.92 -2.24
N TRP A 124 6.80 10.68 -1.87
CA TRP A 124 5.93 9.79 -2.63
C TRP A 124 4.99 9.00 -1.73
N LEU A 125 3.70 8.98 -2.07
CA LEU A 125 2.73 8.07 -1.48
C LEU A 125 2.06 7.22 -2.58
N ALA A 126 2.02 5.90 -2.35
CA ALA A 126 1.38 4.95 -3.23
C ALA A 126 0.01 4.56 -2.68
N PHE A 127 -1.04 4.77 -3.47
CA PHE A 127 -2.43 4.51 -3.09
C PHE A 127 -3.01 3.33 -3.86
N GLY A 128 -3.62 2.39 -3.16
CA GLY A 128 -4.49 1.40 -3.77
C GLY A 128 -5.87 2.00 -4.02
N ILE A 129 -6.14 2.40 -5.26
CA ILE A 129 -7.43 2.93 -5.72
C ILE A 129 -8.32 1.78 -6.20
N GLU A 130 -7.72 0.82 -6.84
CA GLU A 130 -8.21 -0.44 -7.41
C GLU A 130 -9.14 -0.19 -8.60
N ALA A 131 -10.38 0.31 -8.38
CA ALA A 131 -11.36 0.53 -9.43
C ALA A 131 -12.11 1.85 -9.24
N ALA A 132 -12.55 2.45 -10.35
CA ALA A 132 -13.40 3.64 -10.35
C ALA A 132 -14.82 3.31 -9.95
N ASN A 133 -15.37 2.22 -10.49
CA ASN A 133 -16.74 1.81 -10.23
C ASN A 133 -16.91 1.41 -8.77
N GLU A 134 -17.91 2.00 -8.10
CA GLU A 134 -18.14 1.80 -6.68
C GLU A 134 -18.56 0.37 -6.36
N ARG A 135 -19.36 -0.28 -7.21
CA ARG A 135 -19.74 -1.69 -7.04
C ARG A 135 -18.51 -2.59 -7.04
N VAL A 136 -17.66 -2.44 -8.06
CA VAL A 136 -16.40 -3.21 -8.18
C VAL A 136 -15.49 -2.95 -6.98
N ARG A 137 -15.35 -1.69 -6.55
CA ARG A 137 -14.51 -1.33 -5.41
C ARG A 137 -15.04 -1.86 -4.09
N ASN A 138 -16.37 -1.87 -3.89
CA ASN A 138 -16.99 -2.36 -2.65
C ASN A 138 -16.79 -3.88 -2.48
N GLU A 139 -16.77 -4.65 -3.56
CA GLU A 139 -16.40 -6.09 -3.52
C GLU A 139 -14.98 -6.31 -2.99
N THR A 140 -14.11 -5.32 -3.11
CA THR A 140 -12.76 -5.37 -2.51
C THR A 140 -12.74 -4.98 -1.03
N GLN A 141 -13.87 -4.71 -0.40
CA GLN A 141 -14.01 -4.22 0.97
C GLN A 141 -13.32 -2.86 1.22
N LYS A 142 -13.30 -2.00 0.20
CA LYS A 142 -12.83 -0.60 0.28
C LYS A 142 -14.02 0.35 0.19
N GLY A 143 -14.54 0.77 1.34
CA GLY A 143 -15.78 1.52 1.48
C GLY A 143 -15.65 3.05 1.30
N PHE A 144 -14.64 3.56 0.62
CA PHE A 144 -14.53 4.99 0.33
C PHE A 144 -15.20 5.34 -1.02
N VAL A 145 -15.79 6.53 -1.09
CA VAL A 145 -16.47 7.03 -2.28
C VAL A 145 -15.50 7.73 -3.25
N GLN A 146 -15.95 7.93 -4.47
CA GLN A 146 -15.13 8.51 -5.53
C GLN A 146 -14.61 9.91 -5.19
N GLU A 147 -15.45 10.78 -4.62
CA GLU A 147 -15.07 12.11 -4.21
C GLU A 147 -13.89 12.12 -3.24
N GLN A 148 -13.87 11.18 -2.29
CA GLN A 148 -12.74 11.05 -1.35
C GLN A 148 -11.43 10.73 -2.04
N ILE A 149 -11.46 9.99 -3.17
CA ILE A 149 -10.25 9.71 -3.95
C ILE A 149 -9.67 11.03 -4.47
N TYR A 150 -10.48 11.84 -5.16
CA TYR A 150 -10.03 13.11 -5.72
C TYR A 150 -9.56 14.08 -4.64
N GLU A 151 -10.34 14.25 -3.57
CA GLU A 151 -10.00 15.13 -2.45
C GLU A 151 -8.67 14.72 -1.78
N THR A 152 -8.49 13.42 -1.54
CA THR A 152 -7.26 12.90 -0.91
C THR A 152 -6.04 13.10 -1.81
N ILE A 153 -6.16 12.78 -3.10
CA ILE A 153 -5.05 12.94 -4.05
C ILE A 153 -4.66 14.42 -4.17
N GLU A 154 -5.65 15.32 -4.27
CA GLU A 154 -5.40 16.77 -4.31
C GLU A 154 -4.74 17.27 -3.00
N ALA A 155 -5.22 16.80 -1.85
CA ALA A 155 -4.62 17.14 -0.55
C ALA A 155 -3.16 16.67 -0.42
N VAL A 156 -2.81 15.53 -0.98
CA VAL A 156 -1.44 15.01 -1.03
C VAL A 156 -0.57 15.87 -1.94
N ARG A 157 -1.04 16.14 -3.17
CA ARG A 157 -0.29 16.89 -4.19
C ARG A 157 -0.11 18.36 -3.80
N SER A 158 -1.11 19.00 -3.18
CA SER A 158 -1.00 20.37 -2.70
C SER A 158 0.11 20.58 -1.65
N ARG A 159 0.56 19.49 -1.01
CA ARG A 159 1.71 19.49 -0.09
C ARG A 159 3.04 19.13 -0.75
N GLY A 160 3.06 19.02 -2.07
CA GLY A 160 4.26 18.66 -2.83
C GLY A 160 4.70 17.21 -2.62
N ILE A 161 3.76 16.30 -2.30
CA ILE A 161 3.98 14.86 -2.27
C ILE A 161 3.47 14.28 -3.58
N ASN A 162 4.30 13.53 -4.27
CA ASN A 162 3.93 12.86 -5.51
C ASN A 162 3.08 11.63 -5.23
N VAL A 163 2.21 11.28 -6.16
CA VAL A 163 1.26 10.17 -6.02
C VAL A 163 1.56 9.06 -7.00
N ILE A 164 1.55 7.83 -6.49
CA ILE A 164 1.50 6.60 -7.30
C ILE A 164 0.09 6.03 -7.16
N GLY A 165 -0.69 6.04 -8.24
CA GLY A 165 -2.00 5.39 -8.29
C GLY A 165 -1.87 3.92 -8.69
N ASN A 166 -2.42 3.01 -7.89
CA ASN A 166 -2.46 1.59 -8.22
C ASN A 166 -3.89 1.17 -8.52
N TYR A 167 -4.08 0.52 -9.65
CA TYR A 167 -5.37 0.10 -10.20
C TYR A 167 -5.33 -1.39 -10.52
N ILE A 168 -6.49 -2.06 -10.42
CA ILE A 168 -6.66 -3.47 -10.73
C ILE A 168 -7.76 -3.61 -11.77
N PHE A 169 -7.51 -4.37 -12.83
CA PHE A 169 -8.49 -4.79 -13.82
C PHE A 169 -8.86 -6.26 -13.64
N GLY A 170 -10.12 -6.58 -13.91
CA GLY A 170 -10.62 -7.96 -13.87
C GLY A 170 -10.94 -8.45 -12.45
N LEU A 171 -11.34 -7.55 -11.55
CA LEU A 171 -11.97 -7.94 -10.28
C LEU A 171 -13.33 -8.62 -10.56
N PRO A 172 -13.90 -9.42 -9.63
CA PRO A 172 -15.08 -10.25 -9.91
C PRO A 172 -16.27 -9.51 -10.55
N GLU A 173 -16.51 -8.26 -10.18
CA GLU A 173 -17.60 -7.44 -10.70
C GLU A 173 -17.19 -6.53 -11.88
N ASP A 174 -15.97 -6.69 -12.40
CA ASP A 174 -15.48 -5.92 -13.53
C ASP A 174 -16.03 -6.45 -14.86
N ASP A 175 -16.32 -5.51 -15.75
CA ASP A 175 -16.54 -5.70 -17.17
C ASP A 175 -15.75 -4.66 -17.97
N PHE A 176 -15.88 -4.67 -19.30
CA PHE A 176 -15.14 -3.71 -20.14
C PHE A 176 -15.50 -2.26 -19.86
N ASP A 177 -16.75 -1.98 -19.49
CA ASP A 177 -17.22 -0.63 -19.22
C ASP A 177 -16.64 -0.14 -17.87
N THR A 178 -16.69 -0.95 -16.82
CA THR A 178 -16.11 -0.60 -15.50
C THR A 178 -14.59 -0.50 -15.53
N MET A 179 -13.91 -1.35 -16.30
CA MET A 179 -12.46 -1.22 -16.53
C MET A 179 -12.13 0.06 -17.28
N LYS A 180 -12.99 0.46 -18.27
CA LYS A 180 -12.83 1.73 -18.96
C LYS A 180 -13.04 2.92 -18.02
N GLU A 181 -14.05 2.87 -17.14
CA GLU A 181 -14.24 3.89 -16.09
C GLU A 181 -12.98 4.04 -15.22
N THR A 182 -12.34 2.92 -14.87
CA THR A 182 -11.09 2.91 -14.09
C THR A 182 -9.93 3.56 -14.85
N LEU A 183 -9.79 3.28 -16.14
CA LEU A 183 -8.80 3.95 -16.99
C LEU A 183 -9.08 5.46 -17.11
N ASP A 184 -10.33 5.84 -17.35
CA ASP A 184 -10.75 7.24 -17.45
C ASP A 184 -10.48 7.98 -16.12
N MET A 185 -10.76 7.35 -14.97
CA MET A 185 -10.41 7.92 -13.66
C MET A 185 -8.90 8.11 -13.52
N ALA A 186 -8.09 7.13 -13.90
CA ALA A 186 -6.63 7.23 -13.81
C ALA A 186 -6.08 8.38 -14.67
N LEU A 187 -6.62 8.57 -15.88
CA LEU A 187 -6.29 9.68 -16.75
C LEU A 187 -6.72 11.04 -16.14
N ASN A 188 -7.91 11.10 -15.53
CA ASN A 188 -8.41 12.33 -14.90
C ASN A 188 -7.63 12.70 -13.64
N LEU A 189 -7.26 11.72 -12.81
CA LEU A 189 -6.41 11.94 -11.63
C LEU A 189 -5.01 12.37 -12.03
N ASN A 190 -4.53 11.90 -13.18
CA ASN A 190 -3.22 12.24 -13.73
C ASN A 190 -2.11 12.22 -12.66
N CYS A 191 -2.04 11.12 -11.91
CA CYS A 191 -1.01 10.91 -10.90
C CYS A 191 0.38 10.89 -11.54
N GLU A 192 1.42 11.23 -10.77
CA GLU A 192 2.80 11.25 -11.25
C GLU A 192 3.26 9.87 -11.74
N PHE A 193 2.66 8.81 -11.21
CA PHE A 193 2.85 7.44 -11.68
C PHE A 193 1.55 6.64 -11.53
N ALA A 194 1.25 5.76 -12.49
CA ALA A 194 0.11 4.86 -12.45
C ALA A 194 0.55 3.43 -12.75
N ASN A 195 0.15 2.49 -11.89
CA ASN A 195 0.33 1.06 -12.09
C ASN A 195 -1.03 0.42 -12.36
N PHE A 196 -1.08 -0.44 -13.35
CA PHE A 196 -2.24 -1.26 -13.67
C PHE A 196 -1.88 -2.73 -13.51
N TYR A 197 -2.65 -3.44 -12.70
CA TYR A 197 -2.48 -4.86 -12.41
C TYR A 197 -3.69 -5.63 -12.90
N CYS A 198 -3.49 -6.87 -13.33
CA CYS A 198 -4.59 -7.82 -13.50
C CYS A 198 -4.93 -8.43 -12.14
N ALA A 199 -6.24 -8.62 -11.87
CA ALA A 199 -6.67 -9.34 -10.69
C ALA A 199 -6.10 -10.76 -10.69
N MET A 200 -5.59 -11.19 -9.54
CA MET A 200 -5.04 -12.53 -9.37
C MET A 200 -5.60 -13.13 -8.08
N ALA A 201 -6.15 -14.33 -8.19
CA ALA A 201 -6.66 -15.06 -7.05
C ALA A 201 -5.49 -15.72 -6.28
N TYR A 202 -4.80 -14.92 -5.46
CA TYR A 202 -3.66 -15.40 -4.68
C TYR A 202 -4.06 -16.40 -3.62
N PRO A 203 -3.38 -17.55 -3.49
CA PRO A 203 -3.64 -18.50 -2.42
C PRO A 203 -3.67 -17.86 -1.04
N GLY A 204 -4.75 -18.11 -0.31
CA GLY A 204 -5.01 -17.51 1.00
C GLY A 204 -5.84 -16.23 1.00
N SER A 205 -6.21 -15.69 -0.16
CA SER A 205 -7.20 -14.61 -0.30
C SER A 205 -8.64 -15.17 -0.33
N ASP A 206 -9.62 -14.30 -0.04
CA ASP A 206 -11.03 -14.67 -0.21
C ASP A 206 -11.36 -14.91 -1.69
N LEU A 207 -10.74 -14.14 -2.60
CA LEU A 207 -10.85 -14.32 -4.05
C LEU A 207 -10.38 -15.72 -4.50
N TYR A 208 -9.30 -16.23 -3.90
CA TYR A 208 -8.85 -17.61 -4.18
C TYR A 208 -9.87 -18.64 -3.71
N THR A 209 -10.44 -18.43 -2.54
CA THR A 209 -11.48 -19.33 -2.02
C THR A 209 -12.71 -19.36 -2.94
N GLN A 210 -13.12 -18.18 -3.44
CA GLN A 210 -14.19 -18.07 -4.43
C GLN A 210 -13.80 -18.77 -5.75
N ALA A 211 -12.62 -18.49 -6.28
CA ALA A 211 -12.14 -19.09 -7.53
C ALA A 211 -12.12 -20.62 -7.49
N VAL A 212 -11.73 -21.21 -6.35
CA VAL A 212 -11.79 -22.66 -6.14
C VAL A 212 -13.23 -23.16 -6.11
N ALA A 213 -14.13 -22.48 -5.39
CA ALA A 213 -15.52 -22.86 -5.28
C ALA A 213 -16.27 -22.79 -6.63
N GLU A 214 -15.95 -21.80 -7.44
CA GLU A 214 -16.55 -21.57 -8.76
C GLU A 214 -15.79 -22.29 -9.91
N GLN A 215 -14.75 -23.04 -9.58
CA GLN A 215 -13.95 -23.83 -10.52
C GLN A 215 -13.30 -22.97 -11.63
N TRP A 216 -12.83 -21.78 -11.28
CA TRP A 216 -12.05 -20.95 -12.21
C TRP A 216 -10.74 -21.64 -12.56
N GLU A 217 -10.24 -21.33 -13.76
CA GLU A 217 -8.91 -21.79 -14.16
C GLU A 217 -7.85 -21.06 -13.31
N LEU A 218 -7.10 -21.80 -12.52
CA LEU A 218 -6.06 -21.28 -11.65
C LEU A 218 -4.68 -21.77 -12.09
N PRO A 219 -3.61 -20.99 -11.82
CA PRO A 219 -2.25 -21.42 -12.14
C PRO A 219 -1.90 -22.76 -11.46
N ALA A 220 -1.33 -23.68 -12.23
CA ALA A 220 -0.94 -25.00 -11.75
C ALA A 220 0.29 -24.98 -10.81
N THR A 221 1.08 -23.91 -10.86
CA THR A 221 2.32 -23.77 -10.08
C THR A 221 2.40 -22.37 -9.44
N TRP A 222 3.20 -22.24 -8.39
CA TRP A 222 3.43 -20.98 -7.70
C TRP A 222 3.94 -19.86 -8.63
N ASN A 223 4.72 -20.18 -9.64
CA ASN A 223 5.24 -19.21 -10.60
C ASN A 223 4.13 -18.54 -11.41
N GLY A 224 3.03 -19.25 -11.67
CA GLY A 224 1.88 -18.71 -12.40
C GLY A 224 1.10 -17.65 -11.63
N TYR A 225 1.28 -17.53 -10.31
CA TYR A 225 0.69 -16.46 -9.50
C TYR A 225 1.49 -15.17 -9.52
N SER A 226 2.55 -15.07 -10.30
CA SER A 226 3.29 -13.82 -10.46
C SER A 226 2.52 -12.83 -11.32
N GLN A 227 2.51 -11.55 -10.95
CA GLN A 227 1.98 -10.46 -11.79
C GLN A 227 2.72 -10.34 -13.15
N HIS A 228 3.86 -10.99 -13.27
CA HIS A 228 4.69 -11.01 -14.48
C HIS A 228 4.72 -12.38 -15.16
N ALA A 229 3.90 -13.33 -14.71
CA ALA A 229 3.75 -14.60 -15.43
C ALA A 229 3.03 -14.36 -16.76
N VAL A 230 3.59 -14.89 -17.84
CA VAL A 230 3.03 -14.86 -19.20
C VAL A 230 2.49 -16.24 -19.50
#